data_0dbc42376dc56fc24277a588d6f5d1fa
#
_entry.id   0dbc42376dc56fc24277a588d6f5d1fa
#
_cell.length_a   1.000
_cell.length_b   1.000
_cell.length_c   1.000
_cell.angle_alpha   90.00
_cell.angle_beta   90.00
_cell.angle_gamma   90.00
#
_symmetry.space_group_name_H-M   'P 1'
#
loop_
_entity.id
_entity.type
_entity.pdbx_description
1 polymer ?
#
loop_
_entity_poly.entity_id
_entity_poly.type
_entity_poly.pdbx_seq_one_letter_code
_entity_poly.pdbx_strand_id
1 'polypeptide(L)'
;MAAFTRSEKGMRWYVMRDLKRANAKVPAYKLLEGMKMEVFVPMKWHLVTRKGIRIREEVPFVQDLLFVHETQNNLDAVVEKTPTLQYRW
;
A
#
# COMPACT_ATOMS: atom_id res chain seq x y z
N MET A 1 10.50 6.93 -19.84
CA MET A 1 10.18 5.75 -19.02
C MET A 1 8.92 5.08 -19.52
N ALA A 2 8.98 3.80 -19.71
CA ALA A 2 7.78 3.09 -20.06
C ALA A 2 6.80 3.12 -18.90
N ALA A 3 5.72 3.85 -19.03
CA ALA A 3 4.65 3.75 -18.09
C ALA A 3 4.00 2.38 -18.24
N PHE A 4 3.47 1.83 -17.16
CA PHE A 4 2.66 0.63 -17.26
C PHE A 4 1.50 0.92 -18.22
N THR A 5 1.39 0.10 -19.25
CA THR A 5 0.24 0.19 -20.14
C THR A 5 -0.97 -0.31 -19.35
N ARG A 6 -1.88 0.58 -19.05
CA ARG A 6 -3.06 0.22 -18.30
C ARG A 6 -4.18 -0.08 -19.25
N SER A 7 -4.57 -1.33 -19.25
CA SER A 7 -5.81 -1.77 -19.85
C SER A 7 -6.74 -2.14 -18.71
N GLU A 8 -7.99 -1.71 -18.75
CA GLU A 8 -8.96 -2.11 -17.74
C GLU A 8 -9.22 -3.62 -17.78
N LYS A 9 -8.90 -4.24 -18.90
CA LYS A 9 -9.00 -5.68 -19.05
C LYS A 9 -7.98 -6.37 -18.16
N GLY A 10 -8.45 -7.21 -17.24
CA GLY A 10 -7.59 -7.92 -16.29
C GLY A 10 -7.26 -7.15 -15.03
N MET A 11 -7.75 -5.93 -14.91
CA MET A 11 -7.60 -5.16 -13.68
C MET A 11 -8.45 -5.77 -12.57
N ARG A 12 -7.83 -5.97 -11.41
CA ARG A 12 -8.50 -6.53 -10.23
C ARG A 12 -7.97 -5.88 -8.98
N TRP A 13 -8.75 -5.98 -7.91
CA TRP A 13 -8.28 -5.64 -6.58
C TRP A 13 -7.55 -6.83 -5.98
N TYR A 14 -6.31 -6.61 -5.54
CA TYR A 14 -5.50 -7.62 -4.88
C TYR A 14 -5.27 -7.20 -3.45
N VAL A 15 -5.38 -8.17 -2.55
CA VAL A 15 -5.03 -7.97 -1.14
C VAL A 15 -3.54 -8.22 -1.00
N MET A 16 -2.82 -7.27 -0.43
CA MET A 16 -1.37 -7.34 -0.33
C MET A 16 -0.92 -7.07 1.10
N ARG A 17 0.30 -7.48 1.39
CA ARG A 17 0.95 -7.25 2.67
C ARG A 17 2.20 -6.41 2.47
N ASP A 18 2.36 -5.42 3.34
CA ASP A 18 3.58 -4.64 3.43
C ASP A 18 4.36 -5.12 4.66
N LEU A 19 5.45 -5.82 4.43
CA LEU A 19 6.27 -6.39 5.50
C LEU A 19 7.26 -5.38 6.07
N LYS A 20 7.27 -4.16 5.60
CA LYS A 20 8.10 -3.13 6.18
C LYS A 20 7.64 -2.80 7.59
N ARG A 21 8.61 -2.44 8.42
CA ARG A 21 8.31 -2.01 9.79
C ARG A 21 7.47 -0.73 9.77
N ALA A 22 6.69 -0.54 10.83
CA ALA A 22 5.78 0.60 10.93
C ALA A 22 6.50 1.96 10.82
N ASN A 23 7.77 2.01 11.22
CA ASN A 23 8.57 3.24 11.16
C ASN A 23 9.44 3.36 9.91
N ALA A 24 9.22 2.52 8.92
CA ALA A 24 9.94 2.63 7.65
C ALA A 24 9.64 3.96 6.98
N LYS A 25 10.66 4.57 6.36
CA LYS A 25 10.52 5.88 5.74
C LYS A 25 9.51 5.89 4.60
N VAL A 26 9.49 4.83 3.81
CA VAL A 26 8.59 4.75 2.65
C VAL A 26 7.79 3.45 2.74
N PRO A 27 6.53 3.51 3.14
CA PRO A 27 5.68 2.32 3.11
C PRO A 27 5.35 1.93 1.67
N ALA A 28 4.98 0.65 1.50
CA ALA A 28 4.72 0.10 0.17
C ALA A 28 3.61 0.84 -0.58
N TYR A 29 2.57 1.30 0.12
CA TYR A 29 1.48 2.00 -0.56
C TYR A 29 1.96 3.30 -1.23
N LYS A 30 2.94 3.99 -0.63
CA LYS A 30 3.50 5.20 -1.24
C LYS A 30 4.34 4.87 -2.46
N LEU A 31 5.07 3.76 -2.45
CA LEU A 31 5.81 3.31 -3.62
C LEU A 31 4.86 3.01 -4.78
N LEU A 32 3.77 2.31 -4.51
CA LEU A 32 2.79 1.95 -5.53
C LEU A 32 2.07 3.18 -6.07
N GLU A 33 1.72 4.13 -5.21
CA GLU A 33 1.13 5.39 -5.64
C GLU A 33 2.09 6.19 -6.52
N GLY A 34 3.38 6.16 -6.18
CA GLY A 34 4.42 6.78 -7.01
C GLY A 34 4.53 6.15 -8.40
N MET A 35 4.12 4.89 -8.55
CA MET A 35 4.03 4.20 -9.84
C MET A 35 2.67 4.42 -10.50
N LYS A 36 1.84 5.29 -9.94
CA LYS A 36 0.49 5.61 -10.41
C LYS A 36 -0.46 4.42 -10.40
N MET A 37 -0.25 3.49 -9.49
CA MET A 37 -1.18 2.41 -9.23
C MET A 37 -2.25 2.85 -8.26
N GLU A 38 -3.46 2.36 -8.42
CA GLU A 38 -4.54 2.65 -7.50
C GLU A 38 -4.40 1.78 -6.26
N VAL A 39 -4.28 2.43 -5.11
CA VAL A 39 -4.04 1.75 -3.83
C VAL A 39 -5.06 2.22 -2.82
N PHE A 40 -5.60 1.28 -2.05
CA PHE A 40 -6.47 1.59 -0.93
C PHE A 40 -5.91 0.98 0.34
N VAL A 41 -5.69 1.81 1.34
CA VAL A 41 -5.26 1.37 2.68
C VAL A 41 -6.37 1.74 3.65
N PRO A 42 -7.07 0.74 4.23
CA PRO A 42 -8.09 1.05 5.24
C PRO A 42 -7.47 1.77 6.43
N MET A 43 -8.05 2.90 6.78
CA MET A 43 -7.54 3.73 7.87
C MET A 43 -8.56 3.82 8.99
N LYS A 44 -8.07 4.15 10.18
CA LYS A 44 -8.91 4.45 11.34
C LYS A 44 -8.35 5.65 12.07
N TRP A 45 -9.20 6.33 12.82
CA TRP A 45 -8.75 7.39 13.70
C TRP A 45 -8.19 6.81 14.98
N HIS A 46 -7.04 7.31 15.39
CA HIS A 46 -6.36 6.91 16.62
C HIS A 46 -6.09 8.16 17.44
N LEU A 47 -6.43 8.10 18.71
CA LEU A 47 -6.21 9.21 19.62
C LEU A 47 -4.86 9.02 20.32
N VAL A 48 -3.97 9.99 20.15
CA VAL A 48 -2.66 9.98 20.80
C VAL A 48 -2.50 11.23 21.66
N THR A 49 -1.68 11.13 22.70
CA THR A 49 -1.34 12.27 23.54
C THR A 49 0.09 12.66 23.26
N ARG A 50 0.30 13.88 22.81
CA ARG A 50 1.63 14.45 22.59
C ARG A 50 1.74 15.76 23.33
N LYS A 51 2.74 15.88 24.19
CA LYS A 51 2.97 17.08 25.00
C LYS A 51 1.71 17.50 25.79
N GLY A 52 1.00 16.51 26.30
CA GLY A 52 -0.23 16.78 27.07
C GLY A 52 -1.46 17.10 26.23
N ILE A 53 -1.33 17.14 24.93
CA ILE A 53 -2.44 17.46 24.01
C ILE A 53 -2.92 16.19 23.32
N ARG A 54 -4.24 15.99 23.30
CA ARG A 54 -4.83 14.88 22.56
C ARG A 54 -4.96 15.24 21.09
N ILE A 55 -4.41 14.39 20.24
CA ILE A 55 -4.40 14.59 18.79
C ILE A 55 -5.00 13.36 18.13
N ARG A 56 -5.86 13.58 17.14
CA ARG A 56 -6.33 12.50 16.26
C ARG A 56 -5.34 12.29 15.15
N GLU A 57 -4.95 11.04 14.96
CA GLU A 57 -4.13 10.62 13.82
C GLU A 57 -4.88 9.59 13.00
N GLU A 58 -4.72 9.65 11.69
CA GLU A 58 -5.19 8.61 10.82
C GLU A 58 -4.10 7.55 10.69
N VAL A 59 -4.42 6.32 11.06
CA VAL A 59 -3.48 5.20 11.02
C VAL A 59 -4.11 4.02 10.30
N PRO A 60 -3.30 3.12 9.70
CA PRO A 60 -3.85 1.92 9.06
C PRO A 60 -4.68 1.09 10.03
N PHE A 61 -5.84 0.64 9.57
CA PHE A 61 -6.72 -0.20 10.38
C PHE A 61 -6.05 -1.54 10.73
N VAL A 62 -5.37 -2.13 9.73
CA VAL A 62 -4.49 -3.28 9.92
C VAL A 62 -3.14 -2.87 9.38
N GLN A 63 -2.11 -2.99 10.20
CA GLN A 63 -0.82 -2.36 9.97
C GLN A 63 -0.15 -2.71 8.65
N ASP A 64 -0.30 -3.94 8.20
CA ASP A 64 0.38 -4.42 6.99
C ASP A 64 -0.56 -4.66 5.80
N LEU A 65 -1.82 -4.26 5.92
CA LEU A 65 -2.83 -4.55 4.91
C LEU A 65 -2.99 -3.41 3.92
N LEU A 66 -2.99 -3.74 2.65
CA LEU A 66 -3.36 -2.80 1.59
C LEU A 66 -4.03 -3.54 0.43
N PHE A 67 -4.78 -2.77 -0.35
CA PHE A 67 -5.45 -3.28 -1.55
C PHE A 67 -4.92 -2.52 -2.75
N VAL A 68 -4.63 -3.24 -3.83
CA VAL A 68 -4.10 -2.65 -5.04
C VAL A 68 -4.97 -3.06 -6.22
N HIS A 69 -5.38 -2.08 -7.00
CA HIS A 69 -6.15 -2.30 -8.22
C HIS A 69 -5.22 -2.21 -9.43
N GLU A 70 -4.87 -3.36 -9.99
CA GLU A 70 -3.93 -3.44 -11.10
C GLU A 70 -4.04 -4.80 -11.79
N THR A 71 -3.31 -4.97 -12.89
CA THR A 71 -3.18 -6.28 -13.51
C THR A 71 -2.17 -7.12 -12.73
N GLN A 72 -2.35 -8.43 -12.78
CA GLN A 72 -1.43 -9.34 -12.12
C GLN A 72 -0.01 -9.21 -12.68
N ASN A 73 0.11 -9.04 -14.00
CA ASN A 73 1.43 -8.92 -14.63
C ASN A 73 2.21 -7.72 -14.09
N ASN A 74 1.55 -6.58 -13.94
CA ASN A 74 2.22 -5.39 -13.41
C ASN A 74 2.57 -5.56 -11.94
N LEU A 75 1.69 -6.16 -11.16
CA LEU A 75 1.96 -6.41 -9.74
C LEU A 75 3.07 -7.43 -9.54
N ASP A 76 3.09 -8.49 -10.33
CA ASP A 76 4.15 -9.49 -10.26
C ASP A 76 5.53 -8.86 -10.47
N ALA A 77 5.63 -7.94 -11.42
CA ALA A 77 6.88 -7.23 -11.67
C ALA A 77 7.31 -6.40 -10.47
N VAL A 78 6.37 -5.76 -9.79
CA VAL A 78 6.66 -4.95 -8.60
C VAL A 78 7.03 -5.85 -7.42
N VAL A 79 6.30 -6.92 -7.21
CA VAL A 79 6.55 -7.86 -6.10
C VAL A 79 7.93 -8.50 -6.24
N GLU A 80 8.32 -8.83 -7.46
CA GLU A 80 9.64 -9.39 -7.73
C GLU A 80 10.77 -8.45 -7.30
N LYS A 81 10.59 -7.16 -7.49
CA LYS A 81 11.58 -6.14 -7.15
C LYS A 81 11.48 -5.64 -5.72
N THR A 82 10.40 -5.94 -5.03
CA THR A 82 10.13 -5.40 -3.71
C THR A 82 9.88 -6.54 -2.73
N PRO A 83 10.93 -7.09 -2.09
CA PRO A 83 10.79 -8.27 -1.24
C PRO A 83 9.83 -8.09 -0.06
N THR A 84 9.61 -6.84 0.37
CA THR A 84 8.72 -6.56 1.50
C THR A 84 7.24 -6.47 1.11
N LEU A 85 6.94 -6.48 -0.19
CA LEU A 85 5.57 -6.47 -0.68
C LEU A 85 5.20 -7.86 -1.16
N GLN A 86 4.13 -8.42 -0.62
CA GLN A 86 3.68 -9.76 -0.92
C GLN A 86 2.18 -9.81 -1.11
N TYR A 87 1.72 -10.75 -1.92
CA TYR A 87 0.30 -11.06 -2.00
C TYR A 87 -0.17 -11.69 -0.70
N ARG A 88 -1.38 -11.36 -0.31
CA ARG A 88 -2.04 -12.00 0.81
C ARG A 88 -3.19 -12.84 0.29
N TRP A 89 -2.97 -14.13 0.32
CA TRP A 89 -3.97 -15.08 -0.15
C TRP A 89 -4.90 -15.51 0.99
#